data_3e448403bafaf12dd34614d4f163d178
#
_entry.id   3e448403bafaf12dd34614d4f163d178
#
_cell.length_a   1.000
_cell.length_b   1.000
_cell.length_c   1.000
_cell.angle_alpha   90.00
_cell.angle_beta   90.00
_cell.angle_gamma   90.00
#
_symmetry.space_group_name_H-M   'P 1'
#
loop_
_entity.id
_entity.type
_entity.pdbx_description
1 polymer ?
#
loop_
_entity_poly.entity_id
_entity_poly.type
_entity_poly.pdbx_seq_one_letter_code
_entity_poly.pdbx_strand_id
1 'polypeptide(L)'
;KLVALVATITLASTSVVACTPKPVSAEPVAEEFLEGMESRNNDGLAALTDSPSDATAALDATYSGLQAEGLDIELEGVDQDENLATANYKVTWDLPKERTLSYDTQMTLTKTEDEWTVRWKPSLIHPDLGANQHLELRALEAKRASVVSSNGVELMRPGLNYRLVVDTSSLEDVRPTAAKISGALAAAHRQDDSIAEIDAKDLAKKLEDADGSFSVTMFTEDQAKAVRPKVEGMDGVRLNEEPALVTRDRGLAPDLMSRVRSAVQDEVDG
;
A
#
# COMPACT_ATOMS: atom_id res chain seq x y z
N LYS A 1 63.77 82.39 -25.02
CA LYS A 1 63.83 81.03 -24.51
C LYS A 1 62.49 80.65 -23.98
N LEU A 2 61.76 79.84 -24.79
CA LEU A 2 60.47 79.31 -24.46
C LEU A 2 60.63 78.11 -23.52
N VAL A 3 59.91 78.10 -22.46
CA VAL A 3 59.69 76.88 -21.61
C VAL A 3 58.29 76.40 -21.83
N ALA A 4 58.15 75.24 -22.44
CA ALA A 4 56.87 74.56 -22.67
C ALA A 4 56.44 73.85 -21.37
N LEU A 5 55.26 74.17 -20.88
CA LEU A 5 54.63 73.51 -19.74
C LEU A 5 53.72 72.41 -20.30
N VAL A 6 54.09 71.14 -20.10
CA VAL A 6 53.28 69.99 -20.45
C VAL A 6 52.36 69.66 -19.26
N ALA A 7 51.07 69.92 -19.40
CA ALA A 7 50.06 69.50 -18.45
C ALA A 7 49.60 68.06 -18.75
N THR A 8 49.96 67.11 -17.88
CA THR A 8 49.49 65.70 -17.93
C THR A 8 48.11 65.62 -17.25
N ILE A 9 47.09 65.40 -18.04
CA ILE A 9 45.74 65.16 -17.54
C ILE A 9 45.67 63.66 -17.27
N THR A 10 45.69 63.23 -16.00
CA THR A 10 45.41 61.89 -15.52
C THR A 10 43.90 61.66 -15.48
N LEU A 11 43.38 60.89 -16.45
CA LEU A 11 41.97 60.46 -16.43
C LEU A 11 41.83 59.35 -15.39
N ALA A 12 41.25 59.67 -14.23
CA ALA A 12 40.86 58.66 -13.24
C ALA A 12 39.59 57.96 -13.71
N SER A 13 39.74 56.77 -14.25
CA SER A 13 38.66 55.86 -14.59
C SER A 13 38.06 55.29 -13.29
N THR A 14 36.99 55.87 -12.78
CA THR A 14 36.19 55.29 -11.73
C THR A 14 35.39 54.15 -12.29
N SER A 15 35.83 52.92 -12.05
CA SER A 15 35.06 51.69 -12.31
C SER A 15 33.89 51.67 -11.33
N VAL A 16 32.67 52.05 -11.79
CA VAL A 16 31.44 51.79 -11.07
C VAL A 16 31.21 50.29 -11.14
N VAL A 17 31.58 49.56 -10.08
CA VAL A 17 31.12 48.20 -9.86
C VAL A 17 29.62 48.32 -9.57
N ALA A 18 28.80 48.09 -10.58
CA ALA A 18 27.37 47.92 -10.41
C ALA A 18 27.16 46.62 -9.58
N CYS A 19 26.92 46.75 -8.29
CA CYS A 19 26.35 45.69 -7.49
C CYS A 19 24.95 45.43 -8.04
N THR A 20 24.83 44.52 -8.98
CA THR A 20 23.53 43.93 -9.32
C THR A 20 23.08 43.19 -8.06
N PRO A 21 21.93 43.50 -7.47
CA PRO A 21 21.42 42.73 -6.34
C PRO A 21 21.32 41.26 -6.77
N LYS A 22 21.95 40.40 -6.00
CA LYS A 22 21.83 38.93 -6.28
C LYS A 22 20.36 38.57 -6.12
N PRO A 23 19.73 37.91 -7.09
CA PRO A 23 18.35 37.48 -6.96
C PRO A 23 18.19 36.65 -5.68
N VAL A 24 17.06 36.84 -4.98
CA VAL A 24 16.73 36.03 -3.82
C VAL A 24 16.66 34.56 -4.28
N SER A 25 17.44 33.71 -3.65
CA SER A 25 17.51 32.26 -3.99
C SER A 25 16.27 31.51 -3.51
N ALA A 26 15.79 30.59 -4.33
CA ALA A 26 14.73 29.65 -3.96
C ALA A 26 15.23 28.48 -3.08
N GLU A 27 16.55 28.22 -3.11
CA GLU A 27 17.19 27.08 -2.44
C GLU A 27 16.90 27.02 -0.93
N PRO A 28 17.02 28.09 -0.13
CA PRO A 28 16.72 28.01 1.30
C PRO A 28 15.25 27.64 1.60
N VAL A 29 14.30 28.09 0.76
CA VAL A 29 12.89 27.73 0.94
C VAL A 29 12.64 26.28 0.57
N ALA A 30 13.32 25.77 -0.46
CA ALA A 30 13.28 24.35 -0.81
C ALA A 30 13.84 23.47 0.32
N GLU A 31 15.01 23.83 0.86
CA GLU A 31 15.65 23.12 2.00
C GLU A 31 14.72 23.11 3.22
N GLU A 32 14.20 24.27 3.63
CA GLU A 32 13.30 24.38 4.79
C GLU A 32 12.01 23.56 4.61
N PHE A 33 11.47 23.52 3.38
CA PHE A 33 10.30 22.70 3.08
C PHE A 33 10.61 21.20 3.20
N LEU A 34 11.76 20.73 2.68
CA LEU A 34 12.19 19.33 2.77
C LEU A 34 12.50 18.92 4.22
N GLU A 35 13.19 19.77 4.99
CA GLU A 35 13.42 19.55 6.43
C GLU A 35 12.10 19.49 7.21
N GLY A 36 11.10 20.30 6.82
CA GLY A 36 9.76 20.27 7.38
C GLY A 36 9.05 18.93 7.10
N MET A 37 9.22 18.35 5.89
CA MET A 37 8.71 17.04 5.55
C MET A 37 9.35 15.93 6.40
N GLU A 38 10.69 15.94 6.55
CA GLU A 38 11.42 14.94 7.34
C GLU A 38 11.08 14.98 8.83
N SER A 39 11.05 16.19 9.39
CA SER A 39 10.80 16.42 10.82
C SER A 39 9.32 16.36 11.20
N ARG A 40 8.41 16.19 10.23
CA ARG A 40 6.94 16.28 10.40
C ARG A 40 6.51 17.61 11.03
N ASN A 41 7.20 18.69 10.69
CA ASN A 41 6.84 20.05 11.14
C ASN A 41 5.74 20.64 10.26
N ASN A 42 4.50 20.24 10.50
CA ASN A 42 3.34 20.65 9.70
C ASN A 42 3.11 22.16 9.71
N ASP A 43 3.41 22.85 10.81
CA ASP A 43 3.26 24.30 10.90
C ASP A 43 4.31 25.01 10.03
N GLY A 44 5.55 24.55 10.02
CA GLY A 44 6.61 25.05 9.15
C GLY A 44 6.28 24.85 7.67
N LEU A 45 5.87 23.65 7.30
CA LEU A 45 5.42 23.32 5.94
C LEU A 45 4.26 24.20 5.46
N ALA A 46 3.29 24.41 6.33
CA ALA A 46 2.10 25.21 6.03
C ALA A 46 2.46 26.66 5.64
N ALA A 47 3.51 27.21 6.23
CA ALA A 47 3.96 28.58 5.95
C ALA A 47 4.66 28.72 4.58
N LEU A 48 5.19 27.64 4.02
CA LEU A 48 6.03 27.64 2.82
C LEU A 48 5.28 27.24 1.54
N THR A 49 4.02 26.81 1.62
CA THR A 49 3.27 26.29 0.47
C THR A 49 1.98 27.06 0.19
N ASP A 50 1.55 27.01 -1.07
CA ASP A 50 0.28 27.60 -1.54
C ASP A 50 -0.97 26.80 -1.13
N SER A 51 -0.80 25.56 -0.64
CA SER A 51 -1.91 24.67 -0.23
C SER A 51 -1.60 23.95 1.09
N PRO A 52 -1.54 24.66 2.22
CA PRO A 52 -1.13 24.13 3.52
C PRO A 52 -1.90 22.86 3.96
N SER A 53 -3.22 22.91 3.90
CA SER A 53 -4.09 21.84 4.36
C SER A 53 -3.92 20.55 3.54
N ASP A 54 -3.76 20.68 2.22
CA ASP A 54 -3.61 19.54 1.33
C ASP A 54 -2.22 18.90 1.52
N ALA A 55 -1.19 19.74 1.71
CA ALA A 55 0.17 19.28 1.95
C ALA A 55 0.27 18.46 3.24
N THR A 56 -0.20 18.99 4.35
CA THR A 56 -0.14 18.31 5.65
C THR A 56 -1.00 17.03 5.66
N ALA A 57 -2.21 17.09 5.10
CA ALA A 57 -3.09 15.92 5.04
C ALA A 57 -2.50 14.76 4.19
N ALA A 58 -1.89 15.08 3.04
CA ALA A 58 -1.28 14.08 2.18
C ALA A 58 -0.02 13.46 2.79
N LEU A 59 0.79 14.27 3.48
CA LEU A 59 1.96 13.78 4.21
C LEU A 59 1.56 12.86 5.37
N ASP A 60 0.62 13.28 6.21
CA ASP A 60 0.13 12.46 7.33
C ASP A 60 -0.49 11.14 6.85
N ALA A 61 -1.27 11.19 5.76
CA ALA A 61 -1.83 9.99 5.15
C ALA A 61 -0.74 9.05 4.61
N THR A 62 0.31 9.60 4.01
CA THR A 62 1.44 8.82 3.48
C THR A 62 2.27 8.20 4.61
N TYR A 63 2.61 8.95 5.65
CA TYR A 63 3.31 8.42 6.82
C TYR A 63 2.54 7.25 7.47
N SER A 64 1.23 7.44 7.64
CA SER A 64 0.36 6.40 8.22
C SER A 64 0.20 5.21 7.28
N GLY A 65 0.00 5.46 5.99
CA GLY A 65 -0.19 4.42 4.98
C GLY A 65 1.05 3.56 4.76
N LEU A 66 2.23 4.16 4.75
CA LEU A 66 3.51 3.45 4.67
C LEU A 66 3.91 2.78 5.99
N GLN A 67 3.31 3.16 7.13
CA GLN A 67 3.81 2.82 8.47
C GLN A 67 5.27 3.25 8.64
N ALA A 68 5.62 4.41 8.05
CA ALA A 68 7.00 4.86 7.95
C ALA A 68 7.63 5.09 9.32
N GLU A 69 8.84 4.55 9.51
CA GLU A 69 9.67 4.73 10.70
C GLU A 69 10.53 5.98 10.61
N GLY A 70 10.89 6.39 9.37
CA GLY A 70 11.67 7.58 9.07
C GLY A 70 11.48 8.05 7.63
N LEU A 71 11.96 9.27 7.38
CA LEU A 71 12.06 9.89 6.07
C LEU A 71 13.37 10.66 6.02
N ASP A 72 14.16 10.44 4.97
CA ASP A 72 15.39 11.16 4.63
C ASP A 72 15.24 11.74 3.23
N ILE A 73 15.59 13.01 3.06
CA ILE A 73 15.46 13.72 1.79
C ILE A 73 16.76 14.46 1.46
N GLU A 74 17.37 14.14 0.34
CA GLU A 74 18.58 14.76 -0.17
C GLU A 74 18.24 15.75 -1.29
N LEU A 75 18.45 17.06 -1.09
CA LEU A 75 18.32 18.05 -2.13
C LEU A 75 19.51 17.92 -3.11
N GLU A 76 19.23 17.61 -4.37
CA GLU A 76 20.25 17.43 -5.40
C GLU A 76 20.63 18.75 -6.10
N GLY A 77 19.66 19.66 -6.23
CA GLY A 77 19.90 20.99 -6.80
C GLY A 77 18.63 21.78 -7.10
N VAL A 78 18.81 23.07 -7.29
CA VAL A 78 17.74 24.01 -7.61
C VAL A 78 18.08 24.79 -8.88
N ASP A 79 17.26 24.61 -9.91
CA ASP A 79 17.29 25.41 -11.14
C ASP A 79 16.31 26.57 -11.00
N GLN A 80 16.84 27.81 -11.03
CA GLN A 80 16.05 29.02 -10.83
C GLN A 80 16.10 29.93 -12.05
N ASP A 81 14.93 30.36 -12.51
CA ASP A 81 14.73 31.38 -13.55
C ASP A 81 13.73 32.44 -13.05
N GLU A 82 14.15 33.68 -12.98
CA GLU A 82 13.39 34.86 -12.51
C GLU A 82 12.40 34.57 -11.36
N ASN A 83 11.18 34.16 -11.69
CA ASN A 83 10.07 33.93 -10.75
C ASN A 83 9.64 32.45 -10.65
N LEU A 84 10.40 31.53 -11.25
CA LEU A 84 10.14 30.10 -11.24
C LEU A 84 11.41 29.37 -10.83
N ALA A 85 11.28 28.37 -9.94
CA ALA A 85 12.37 27.48 -9.61
C ALA A 85 11.88 26.03 -9.57
N THR A 86 12.78 25.11 -9.92
CA THR A 86 12.57 23.68 -9.79
C THR A 86 13.66 23.09 -8.91
N ALA A 87 13.29 22.48 -7.81
CA ALA A 87 14.19 21.77 -6.93
C ALA A 87 14.06 20.26 -7.15
N ASN A 88 15.18 19.60 -7.46
CA ASN A 88 15.26 18.15 -7.63
C ASN A 88 15.80 17.56 -6.33
N TYR A 89 15.19 16.48 -5.86
CA TYR A 89 15.58 15.83 -4.62
C TYR A 89 15.27 14.34 -4.63
N LYS A 90 16.03 13.60 -3.84
CA LYS A 90 15.87 12.18 -3.59
C LYS A 90 15.17 11.96 -2.27
N VAL A 91 14.18 11.09 -2.28
CA VAL A 91 13.39 10.71 -1.11
C VAL A 91 13.72 9.29 -0.72
N THR A 92 13.94 9.04 0.56
CA THR A 92 14.16 7.69 1.11
C THR A 92 13.30 7.50 2.34
N TRP A 93 12.30 6.63 2.23
CA TRP A 93 11.44 6.21 3.34
C TRP A 93 12.03 5.01 4.06
N ASP A 94 12.12 5.08 5.37
CA ASP A 94 12.37 3.92 6.21
C ASP A 94 11.06 3.23 6.56
N LEU A 95 10.96 1.96 6.19
CA LEU A 95 9.77 1.14 6.32
C LEU A 95 9.99 0.00 7.32
N PRO A 96 8.93 -0.54 7.94
CA PRO A 96 9.05 -1.64 8.90
C PRO A 96 9.87 -2.82 8.37
N LYS A 97 10.59 -3.49 9.27
CA LYS A 97 11.46 -4.64 8.98
C LYS A 97 12.67 -4.28 8.10
N GLU A 98 13.32 -3.16 8.39
CA GLU A 98 14.57 -2.71 7.72
C GLU A 98 14.45 -2.60 6.20
N ARG A 99 13.27 -2.23 5.70
CA ARG A 99 13.05 -1.98 4.27
C ARG A 99 13.12 -0.50 3.98
N THR A 100 13.55 -0.17 2.77
CA THR A 100 13.59 1.20 2.29
C THR A 100 12.85 1.33 0.96
N LEU A 101 12.25 2.51 0.74
CA LEU A 101 11.70 2.92 -0.55
C LEU A 101 12.36 4.23 -0.94
N SER A 102 13.14 4.22 -2.04
CA SER A 102 13.88 5.40 -2.50
C SER A 102 13.57 5.72 -3.96
N TYR A 103 13.41 7.01 -4.26
CA TYR A 103 13.12 7.52 -5.61
C TYR A 103 13.48 9.00 -5.69
N ASP A 104 13.60 9.49 -6.93
CA ASP A 104 13.82 10.89 -7.23
C ASP A 104 12.51 11.58 -7.57
N THR A 105 12.37 12.83 -7.15
CA THR A 105 11.21 13.66 -7.46
C THR A 105 11.62 15.14 -7.53
N GLN A 106 10.65 16.02 -7.79
CA GLN A 106 10.91 17.45 -7.92
C GLN A 106 9.76 18.29 -7.37
N MET A 107 10.10 19.48 -6.89
CA MET A 107 9.12 20.51 -6.56
C MET A 107 9.30 21.73 -7.43
N THR A 108 8.20 22.45 -7.63
CA THR A 108 8.19 23.76 -8.28
C THR A 108 7.95 24.84 -7.24
N LEU A 109 8.76 25.90 -7.26
CA LEU A 109 8.57 27.08 -6.44
C LEU A 109 8.25 28.28 -7.35
N THR A 110 7.40 29.17 -6.89
CA THR A 110 7.07 30.43 -7.58
C THR A 110 7.38 31.60 -6.68
N LYS A 111 7.90 32.67 -7.27
CA LYS A 111 8.24 33.92 -6.58
C LYS A 111 7.16 34.97 -6.78
N THR A 112 6.69 35.57 -5.69
CA THR A 112 5.77 36.70 -5.69
C THR A 112 6.30 37.76 -4.71
N GLU A 113 6.48 38.99 -5.15
CA GLU A 113 6.94 40.11 -4.30
C GLU A 113 8.20 39.80 -3.48
N ASP A 114 9.19 39.09 -4.08
CA ASP A 114 10.44 38.66 -3.45
C ASP A 114 10.33 37.47 -2.46
N GLU A 115 9.17 36.87 -2.30
CA GLU A 115 8.98 35.65 -1.50
C GLU A 115 8.77 34.43 -2.39
N TRP A 116 9.48 33.33 -2.08
CA TRP A 116 9.34 32.06 -2.74
C TRP A 116 8.30 31.18 -2.02
N THR A 117 7.42 30.53 -2.79
CA THR A 117 6.38 29.65 -2.27
C THR A 117 6.39 28.34 -3.04
N VAL A 118 6.33 27.22 -2.33
CA VAL A 118 6.24 25.87 -2.92
C VAL A 118 4.83 25.68 -3.48
N ARG A 119 4.76 25.29 -4.74
CA ARG A 119 3.50 24.90 -5.40
C ARG A 119 3.15 23.47 -5.06
N TRP A 120 2.22 23.31 -4.15
CA TRP A 120 1.84 21.99 -3.69
C TRP A 120 1.22 21.14 -4.79
N LYS A 121 1.70 19.88 -4.89
CA LYS A 121 1.11 18.79 -5.67
C LYS A 121 1.46 17.47 -4.98
N PRO A 122 0.60 16.43 -5.03
CA PRO A 122 0.94 15.12 -4.48
C PRO A 122 2.22 14.52 -5.07
N SER A 123 2.58 14.90 -6.30
CA SER A 123 3.84 14.50 -6.93
C SER A 123 5.10 15.00 -6.23
N LEU A 124 5.00 15.91 -5.26
CA LEU A 124 6.10 16.28 -4.38
C LEU A 124 6.45 15.12 -3.43
N ILE A 125 5.45 14.32 -3.04
CA ILE A 125 5.68 13.14 -2.22
C ILE A 125 6.20 11.99 -3.07
N HIS A 126 5.56 11.72 -4.22
CA HIS A 126 5.99 10.67 -5.15
C HIS A 126 5.55 11.03 -6.58
N PRO A 127 6.42 10.90 -7.60
CA PRO A 127 6.17 11.41 -8.96
C PRO A 127 4.88 10.87 -9.60
N ASP A 128 4.45 9.67 -9.25
CA ASP A 128 3.26 9.04 -9.81
C ASP A 128 1.96 9.31 -9.03
N LEU A 129 2.00 10.09 -7.93
CA LEU A 129 0.80 10.41 -7.17
C LEU A 129 -0.07 11.44 -7.89
N GLY A 130 -1.33 11.09 -8.09
CA GLY A 130 -2.38 12.01 -8.52
C GLY A 130 -3.09 12.70 -7.35
N ALA A 131 -4.04 13.59 -7.67
CA ALA A 131 -4.86 14.26 -6.67
C ALA A 131 -5.59 13.25 -5.76
N ASN A 132 -5.59 13.52 -4.45
CA ASN A 132 -6.21 12.68 -3.42
C ASN A 132 -5.63 11.26 -3.28
N GLN A 133 -4.39 11.04 -3.74
CA GLN A 133 -3.67 9.79 -3.55
C GLN A 133 -2.58 9.94 -2.49
N HIS A 134 -2.25 8.83 -1.83
CA HIS A 134 -1.14 8.71 -0.89
C HIS A 134 -0.49 7.34 -1.06
N LEU A 135 0.72 7.18 -0.54
CA LEU A 135 1.41 5.89 -0.55
C LEU A 135 0.87 5.01 0.57
N GLU A 136 0.74 3.71 0.31
CA GLU A 136 0.30 2.71 1.27
C GLU A 136 1.17 1.45 1.16
N LEU A 137 1.63 0.94 2.29
CA LEU A 137 2.34 -0.33 2.37
C LEU A 137 1.35 -1.47 2.52
N ARG A 138 1.28 -2.35 1.52
CA ARG A 138 0.45 -3.55 1.57
C ARG A 138 1.30 -4.81 1.58
N ALA A 139 1.06 -5.67 2.55
CA ALA A 139 1.59 -7.02 2.52
C ALA A 139 0.79 -7.84 1.51
N LEU A 140 1.46 -8.27 0.44
CA LEU A 140 0.89 -9.25 -0.48
C LEU A 140 1.32 -10.64 -0.02
N GLU A 141 0.35 -11.53 0.16
CA GLU A 141 0.66 -12.92 0.44
C GLU A 141 1.48 -13.51 -0.71
N ALA A 142 2.60 -14.13 -0.36
CA ALA A 142 3.41 -14.84 -1.34
C ALA A 142 2.60 -15.99 -1.96
N LYS A 143 2.66 -16.12 -3.29
CA LYS A 143 2.10 -17.30 -3.96
C LYS A 143 2.84 -18.53 -3.44
N ARG A 144 2.10 -19.50 -2.92
CA ARG A 144 2.69 -20.76 -2.45
C ARG A 144 3.36 -21.47 -3.61
N ALA A 145 4.57 -21.96 -3.38
CA ALA A 145 5.24 -22.81 -4.35
C ALA A 145 4.58 -24.19 -4.41
N SER A 146 4.68 -24.84 -5.56
CA SER A 146 4.30 -26.25 -5.68
C SER A 146 5.21 -27.16 -4.87
N VAL A 147 4.67 -28.25 -4.31
CA VAL A 147 5.45 -29.34 -3.73
C VAL A 147 5.74 -30.33 -4.84
N VAL A 148 7.03 -30.58 -5.09
CA VAL A 148 7.49 -31.51 -6.11
C VAL A 148 8.21 -32.69 -5.47
N SER A 149 8.10 -33.85 -6.09
CA SER A 149 8.89 -35.05 -5.73
C SER A 149 10.34 -34.92 -6.21
N SER A 150 11.21 -35.83 -5.77
CA SER A 150 12.63 -35.85 -6.14
C SER A 150 12.88 -36.01 -7.66
N ASN A 151 11.93 -36.54 -8.40
CA ASN A 151 11.97 -36.66 -9.85
C ASN A 151 11.23 -35.51 -10.59
N GLY A 152 10.85 -34.43 -9.89
CA GLY A 152 10.23 -33.26 -10.47
C GLY A 152 8.73 -33.34 -10.73
N VAL A 153 8.07 -34.42 -10.32
CA VAL A 153 6.61 -34.56 -10.44
C VAL A 153 5.93 -33.68 -9.39
N GLU A 154 5.01 -32.82 -9.83
CA GLU A 154 4.25 -31.95 -8.96
C GLU A 154 3.22 -32.76 -8.15
N LEU A 155 3.39 -32.77 -6.83
CA LEU A 155 2.53 -33.50 -5.89
C LEU A 155 1.38 -32.60 -5.40
N MET A 156 1.72 -31.33 -5.10
CA MET A 156 0.75 -30.30 -4.73
C MET A 156 1.05 -29.02 -5.50
N ARG A 157 0.02 -28.29 -5.88
CA ARG A 157 0.13 -27.01 -6.59
C ARG A 157 -0.71 -25.94 -5.90
N PRO A 158 -0.38 -24.65 -6.10
CA PRO A 158 -1.26 -23.59 -5.73
C PRO A 158 -2.64 -23.76 -6.38
N GLY A 159 -3.69 -23.61 -5.57
CA GLY A 159 -5.07 -23.72 -5.97
C GLY A 159 -5.96 -22.99 -4.98
N LEU A 160 -7.25 -23.28 -5.02
CA LEU A 160 -8.24 -22.70 -4.14
C LEU A 160 -8.99 -23.79 -3.38
N ASN A 161 -9.21 -23.53 -2.10
CA ASN A 161 -10.27 -24.15 -1.33
C ASN A 161 -11.41 -23.15 -1.16
N TYR A 162 -12.58 -23.64 -0.84
CA TYR A 162 -13.80 -22.87 -0.72
C TYR A 162 -14.40 -23.08 0.66
N ARG A 163 -14.45 -22.03 1.47
CA ARG A 163 -14.99 -22.06 2.82
C ARG A 163 -16.46 -21.65 2.81
N LEU A 164 -17.34 -22.53 3.25
CA LEU A 164 -18.75 -22.19 3.47
C LEU A 164 -18.88 -21.46 4.83
N VAL A 165 -19.36 -20.24 4.78
CA VAL A 165 -19.47 -19.36 5.93
C VAL A 165 -20.91 -18.88 6.06
N VAL A 166 -21.41 -18.86 7.30
CA VAL A 166 -22.70 -18.26 7.65
C VAL A 166 -22.45 -17.04 8.53
N ASP A 167 -23.02 -15.92 8.14
CA ASP A 167 -23.04 -14.70 8.93
C ASP A 167 -24.32 -14.68 9.77
N THR A 168 -24.20 -15.10 11.04
CA THR A 168 -25.34 -15.24 11.95
C THR A 168 -25.93 -13.89 12.34
N SER A 169 -25.13 -12.81 12.28
CA SER A 169 -25.62 -11.45 12.61
C SER A 169 -26.62 -10.90 11.58
N SER A 170 -26.64 -11.47 10.39
CA SER A 170 -27.58 -11.10 9.31
C SER A 170 -28.88 -11.90 9.32
N LEU A 171 -29.04 -12.86 10.25
CA LEU A 171 -30.17 -13.80 10.29
C LEU A 171 -31.00 -13.56 11.56
N GLU A 172 -32.35 -13.49 11.40
CA GLU A 172 -33.27 -13.44 12.54
C GLU A 172 -33.41 -14.82 13.22
N ASP A 173 -33.40 -15.89 12.43
CA ASP A 173 -33.43 -17.28 12.90
C ASP A 173 -32.47 -18.13 12.04
N VAL A 174 -31.51 -18.78 12.68
CA VAL A 174 -30.48 -19.60 11.99
C VAL A 174 -31.00 -20.99 11.58
N ARG A 175 -32.08 -21.48 12.18
CA ARG A 175 -32.58 -22.85 11.94
C ARG A 175 -33.05 -23.10 10.50
N PRO A 176 -33.77 -22.19 9.84
CA PRO A 176 -34.13 -22.36 8.44
C PRO A 176 -32.91 -22.43 7.53
N THR A 177 -31.88 -21.58 7.80
CA THR A 177 -30.64 -21.54 7.04
C THR A 177 -29.83 -22.83 7.26
N ALA A 178 -29.74 -23.33 8.50
CA ALA A 178 -29.09 -24.63 8.80
C ALA A 178 -29.78 -25.80 8.05
N ALA A 179 -31.11 -25.83 8.00
CA ALA A 179 -31.87 -26.86 7.27
C ALA A 179 -31.62 -26.78 5.76
N LYS A 180 -31.59 -25.56 5.18
CA LYS A 180 -31.28 -25.36 3.76
C LYS A 180 -29.85 -25.81 3.41
N ILE A 181 -28.87 -25.47 4.24
CA ILE A 181 -27.47 -25.88 4.06
C ILE A 181 -27.36 -27.40 4.15
N SER A 182 -27.94 -28.04 5.17
CA SER A 182 -27.95 -29.49 5.31
C SER A 182 -28.55 -30.17 4.07
N GLY A 183 -29.70 -29.71 3.60
CA GLY A 183 -30.35 -30.22 2.38
C GLY A 183 -29.49 -29.99 1.11
N ALA A 184 -28.82 -28.85 1.00
CA ALA A 184 -27.91 -28.55 -0.11
C ALA A 184 -26.70 -29.49 -0.12
N LEU A 185 -26.09 -29.74 1.04
CA LEU A 185 -24.93 -30.64 1.17
C LEU A 185 -25.33 -32.11 0.94
N ALA A 186 -26.46 -32.56 1.43
CA ALA A 186 -27.00 -33.89 1.12
C ALA A 186 -27.30 -34.08 -0.39
N ALA A 187 -27.77 -32.99 -1.06
CA ALA A 187 -27.95 -33.00 -2.51
C ALA A 187 -26.64 -32.99 -3.29
N ALA A 188 -25.60 -32.35 -2.76
CA ALA A 188 -24.26 -32.35 -3.32
C ALA A 188 -23.53 -33.70 -3.08
N HIS A 189 -23.69 -34.32 -1.90
CA HIS A 189 -23.18 -35.66 -1.55
C HIS A 189 -23.65 -36.72 -2.52
N ARG A 190 -24.91 -36.67 -2.97
CA ARG A 190 -25.42 -37.62 -4.00
C ARG A 190 -24.73 -37.49 -5.35
N GLN A 191 -24.04 -36.39 -5.63
CA GLN A 191 -23.26 -36.16 -6.85
C GLN A 191 -21.78 -36.48 -6.65
N ASP A 192 -21.26 -36.20 -5.45
CA ASP A 192 -19.87 -36.44 -5.03
C ASP A 192 -19.89 -36.90 -3.56
N ASP A 193 -19.71 -38.20 -3.32
CA ASP A 193 -19.74 -38.84 -2.01
C ASP A 193 -18.60 -38.37 -1.08
N SER A 194 -17.59 -37.72 -1.62
CA SER A 194 -16.54 -37.05 -0.83
C SER A 194 -17.00 -35.78 -0.10
N ILE A 195 -18.16 -35.25 -0.42
CA ILE A 195 -18.77 -34.11 0.27
C ILE A 195 -19.48 -34.63 1.52
N ALA A 196 -19.03 -34.22 2.70
CA ALA A 196 -19.65 -34.64 3.95
C ALA A 196 -21.08 -34.08 4.10
N GLU A 197 -21.99 -34.91 4.55
CA GLU A 197 -23.31 -34.47 5.00
C GLU A 197 -23.22 -33.84 6.39
N ILE A 198 -24.05 -32.85 6.67
CA ILE A 198 -24.11 -32.16 7.96
C ILE A 198 -25.55 -32.23 8.49
N ASP A 199 -25.69 -32.65 9.75
CA ASP A 199 -27.00 -32.68 10.40
C ASP A 199 -27.51 -31.25 10.63
N ALA A 200 -28.78 -31.01 10.27
CA ALA A 200 -29.39 -29.68 10.36
C ALA A 200 -29.53 -29.17 11.81
N LYS A 201 -29.80 -30.08 12.78
CA LYS A 201 -29.98 -29.69 14.18
C LYS A 201 -28.64 -29.37 14.84
N ASP A 202 -27.61 -30.16 14.54
CA ASP A 202 -26.27 -29.93 15.04
C ASP A 202 -25.69 -28.63 14.47
N LEU A 203 -25.94 -28.34 13.18
CA LEU A 203 -25.54 -27.09 12.55
C LEU A 203 -26.30 -25.91 13.17
N ALA A 204 -27.62 -26.03 13.33
CA ALA A 204 -28.42 -24.96 13.93
C ALA A 204 -27.94 -24.58 15.34
N LYS A 205 -27.65 -25.60 16.18
CA LYS A 205 -27.09 -25.36 17.51
C LYS A 205 -25.76 -24.62 17.46
N LYS A 206 -24.83 -25.00 16.57
CA LYS A 206 -23.55 -24.33 16.40
C LYS A 206 -23.70 -22.89 15.91
N LEU A 207 -24.69 -22.63 15.06
CA LEU A 207 -24.99 -21.28 14.57
C LEU A 207 -25.67 -20.40 15.64
N GLU A 208 -26.49 -21.00 16.52
CA GLU A 208 -27.09 -20.29 17.69
C GLU A 208 -26.01 -19.84 18.69
N ASP A 209 -24.97 -20.67 18.87
CA ASP A 209 -23.86 -20.39 19.79
C ASP A 209 -22.79 -19.45 19.19
N ALA A 210 -22.87 -19.15 17.88
CA ALA A 210 -21.90 -18.32 17.17
C ALA A 210 -22.29 -16.84 17.17
N ASP A 211 -21.30 -15.97 17.38
CA ASP A 211 -21.45 -14.52 17.28
C ASP A 211 -20.80 -14.02 15.97
N GLY A 212 -21.65 -13.69 14.99
CA GLY A 212 -21.21 -13.19 13.69
C GLY A 212 -20.86 -14.30 12.68
N SER A 213 -19.63 -14.32 12.17
CA SER A 213 -19.26 -15.21 11.05
C SER A 213 -18.86 -16.60 11.53
N PHE A 214 -19.58 -17.64 11.08
CA PHE A 214 -19.32 -19.04 11.42
C PHE A 214 -18.87 -19.85 10.21
N SER A 215 -17.71 -20.56 10.32
CA SER A 215 -17.20 -21.46 9.29
C SER A 215 -17.84 -22.84 9.41
N VAL A 216 -18.65 -23.22 8.44
CA VAL A 216 -19.37 -24.52 8.43
C VAL A 216 -18.45 -25.66 8.01
N THR A 217 -17.84 -25.55 6.84
CA THR A 217 -16.94 -26.57 6.27
C THR A 217 -16.15 -25.99 5.10
N MET A 218 -15.18 -26.78 4.61
CA MET A 218 -14.33 -26.39 3.50
C MET A 218 -14.45 -27.40 2.36
N PHE A 219 -14.40 -26.90 1.14
CA PHE A 219 -14.48 -27.70 -0.08
C PHE A 219 -13.25 -27.51 -0.96
N THR A 220 -12.89 -28.54 -1.71
CA THR A 220 -11.99 -28.41 -2.86
C THR A 220 -12.72 -27.71 -4.02
N GLU A 221 -11.98 -27.28 -5.04
CA GLU A 221 -12.55 -26.64 -6.22
C GLU A 221 -13.64 -27.48 -6.89
N ASP A 222 -13.43 -28.79 -7.01
CA ASP A 222 -14.41 -29.70 -7.64
C ASP A 222 -15.67 -29.87 -6.79
N GLN A 223 -15.52 -30.03 -5.47
CA GLN A 223 -16.65 -30.07 -4.55
C GLN A 223 -17.43 -28.77 -4.55
N ALA A 224 -16.72 -27.63 -4.61
CA ALA A 224 -17.35 -26.32 -4.66
C ALA A 224 -18.20 -26.11 -5.92
N LYS A 225 -17.82 -26.70 -7.07
CA LYS A 225 -18.65 -26.70 -8.30
C LYS A 225 -20.02 -27.36 -8.07
N ALA A 226 -20.06 -28.43 -7.27
CA ALA A 226 -21.30 -29.14 -6.94
C ALA A 226 -22.13 -28.42 -5.86
N VAL A 227 -21.48 -27.70 -4.92
CA VAL A 227 -22.12 -27.03 -3.78
C VAL A 227 -22.58 -25.64 -4.13
N ARG A 228 -21.78 -24.84 -4.85
CA ARG A 228 -22.04 -23.42 -5.17
C ARG A 228 -23.46 -23.16 -5.66
N PRO A 229 -23.99 -23.86 -6.70
CA PRO A 229 -25.34 -23.57 -7.21
C PRO A 229 -26.47 -23.91 -6.24
N LYS A 230 -26.17 -24.62 -5.15
CA LYS A 230 -27.15 -25.04 -4.15
C LYS A 230 -27.20 -24.11 -2.94
N VAL A 231 -26.11 -23.35 -2.68
CA VAL A 231 -26.01 -22.43 -1.55
C VAL A 231 -26.02 -20.98 -1.98
N GLU A 232 -25.77 -20.70 -3.26
CA GLU A 232 -25.81 -19.35 -3.82
C GLU A 232 -27.20 -18.72 -3.68
N GLY A 233 -27.26 -17.49 -3.19
CA GLY A 233 -28.51 -16.76 -2.94
C GLY A 233 -29.21 -17.11 -1.61
N MET A 234 -28.61 -17.94 -0.75
CA MET A 234 -29.11 -18.12 0.62
C MET A 234 -28.69 -16.92 1.47
N ASP A 235 -29.65 -16.36 2.23
CA ASP A 235 -29.39 -15.23 3.12
C ASP A 235 -28.35 -15.57 4.19
N GLY A 236 -27.37 -14.70 4.36
CA GLY A 236 -26.28 -14.85 5.33
C GLY A 236 -25.24 -15.93 4.95
N VAL A 237 -25.37 -16.62 3.81
CA VAL A 237 -24.46 -17.70 3.41
C VAL A 237 -23.51 -17.24 2.32
N ARG A 238 -22.21 -17.52 2.51
CA ARG A 238 -21.14 -17.17 1.54
C ARG A 238 -20.21 -18.36 1.34
N LEU A 239 -19.70 -18.48 0.12
CA LEU A 239 -18.66 -19.44 -0.25
C LEU A 239 -17.40 -18.65 -0.60
N ASN A 240 -16.50 -18.50 0.38
CA ASN A 240 -15.27 -17.70 0.27
C ASN A 240 -14.14 -18.52 -0.34
N GLU A 241 -13.41 -17.93 -1.25
CA GLU A 241 -12.21 -18.50 -1.85
C GLU A 241 -11.01 -18.30 -0.93
N GLU A 242 -10.25 -19.38 -0.68
CA GLU A 242 -9.05 -19.35 0.14
C GLU A 242 -7.88 -19.96 -0.64
N PRO A 243 -6.76 -19.26 -0.78
CA PRO A 243 -5.54 -19.82 -1.37
C PRO A 243 -5.08 -21.05 -0.60
N ALA A 244 -4.85 -22.15 -1.30
CA ALA A 244 -4.44 -23.42 -0.72
C ALA A 244 -3.41 -24.14 -1.60
N LEU A 245 -2.72 -25.13 -1.03
CA LEU A 245 -2.05 -26.16 -1.82
C LEU A 245 -3.03 -27.31 -2.05
N VAL A 246 -3.30 -27.60 -3.31
CA VAL A 246 -4.21 -28.68 -3.70
C VAL A 246 -3.43 -29.85 -4.30
N THR A 247 -3.81 -31.07 -3.96
CA THR A 247 -3.20 -32.29 -4.51
C THR A 247 -3.67 -32.51 -5.93
N ARG A 248 -2.77 -32.97 -6.79
CA ARG A 248 -3.11 -33.40 -8.15
C ARG A 248 -3.92 -34.70 -8.17
N ASP A 249 -3.59 -35.60 -7.24
CA ASP A 249 -4.21 -36.91 -7.10
C ASP A 249 -4.65 -37.10 -5.64
N ARG A 250 -5.95 -37.33 -5.41
CA ARG A 250 -6.52 -37.56 -4.08
C ARG A 250 -6.02 -38.86 -3.43
N GLY A 251 -5.50 -39.81 -4.23
CA GLY A 251 -4.96 -41.09 -3.77
C GLY A 251 -3.51 -41.03 -3.30
N LEU A 252 -2.79 -39.92 -3.55
CA LEU A 252 -1.38 -39.83 -3.27
C LEU A 252 -1.12 -39.46 -1.80
N ALA A 253 -0.69 -40.46 -1.00
CA ALA A 253 -0.24 -40.27 0.40
C ALA A 253 -1.13 -39.33 1.23
N PRO A 254 -2.42 -39.61 1.42
CA PRO A 254 -3.36 -38.70 2.05
C PRO A 254 -2.93 -38.28 3.46
N ASP A 255 -2.35 -39.20 4.24
CA ASP A 255 -1.87 -38.91 5.61
C ASP A 255 -0.69 -37.93 5.66
N LEU A 256 0.16 -37.95 4.63
CA LEU A 256 1.27 -37.02 4.51
C LEU A 256 0.80 -35.65 3.98
N MET A 257 -0.03 -35.68 2.92
CA MET A 257 -0.51 -34.47 2.27
C MET A 257 -1.49 -33.67 3.13
N SER A 258 -2.29 -34.33 3.98
CA SER A 258 -3.19 -33.66 4.92
C SER A 258 -2.48 -32.83 6.00
N ARG A 259 -1.19 -33.07 6.22
CA ARG A 259 -0.36 -32.31 7.17
C ARG A 259 0.18 -31.00 6.60
N VAL A 260 0.14 -30.82 5.28
CA VAL A 260 0.55 -29.58 4.62
C VAL A 260 -0.59 -28.56 4.77
N ARG A 261 -0.43 -27.62 5.69
CA ARG A 261 -1.40 -26.57 5.99
C ARG A 261 -0.73 -25.20 6.09
N SER A 262 -1.51 -24.16 6.19
CA SER A 262 -0.96 -22.85 6.57
C SER A 262 -0.37 -22.93 7.98
N ALA A 263 0.82 -22.36 8.18
CA ALA A 263 1.35 -22.14 9.51
C ALA A 263 0.39 -21.24 10.30
N VAL A 264 0.20 -21.51 11.56
CA VAL A 264 -0.47 -20.58 12.48
C VAL A 264 0.55 -19.57 13.01
N GLN A 265 0.09 -18.42 13.52
CA GLN A 265 0.96 -17.33 13.94
C GLN A 265 2.05 -17.80 14.93
N ASP A 266 1.69 -18.62 15.90
CA ASP A 266 2.63 -19.17 16.90
C ASP A 266 3.76 -20.04 16.31
N GLU A 267 3.58 -20.56 15.08
CA GLU A 267 4.59 -21.35 14.38
C GLU A 267 5.51 -20.49 13.49
N VAL A 268 5.11 -19.25 13.22
CA VAL A 268 5.89 -18.28 12.42
C VAL A 268 6.84 -17.48 13.31
N ASP A 269 6.42 -17.21 14.54
CA ASP A 269 7.14 -16.37 15.52
C ASP A 269 8.15 -17.16 16.38
N GLY A 270 8.26 -18.48 16.22
CA GLY A 270 9.22 -19.40 16.86
C GLY A 270 10.41 -19.68 16.01
#